data_0d0fcd65f96733ef6746cf98a824868f
#
_entry.id   0d0fcd65f96733ef6746cf98a824868f
#
_cell.length_a   1.000
_cell.length_b   1.000
_cell.length_c   1.000
_cell.angle_alpha   90.00
_cell.angle_beta   90.00
_cell.angle_gamma   90.00
#
_symmetry.space_group_name_H-M   'P 1'
#
loop_
_entity.id
_entity.type
_entity.pdbx_description
1 polymer ?
#
loop_
_entity_poly.entity_id
_entity_poly.type
_entity_poly.pdbx_seq_one_letter_code
_entity_poly.pdbx_strand_id
1 'polypeptide(L)'
;MPEFYTSYRQLRKQLLSGATTCESVVQQYLEQIERTKHLNAFISVFEKTAIARAKALDQKLAEGKPVGKLFGMPMAIKDNIAIAGERLTCASKILSNYVSVFNATAIERLLNEDAIFLGKTNMDEFAMGSSNENSYFGAVKNPLDNERVPGGSSGGSAAAVAANCALTALGSDTGGSVRQPASFCNIVGLKPTYGRVSRYGLVAFGSSFDQIGVFSKTVEDAALVLEVIAGEDPRDATSANVPVPHYSREMQLSDTIAHTEESVPSTKTLKGFKIGVPREFFTEALDKEVERIIRAKLQELTERGATLTEITLPHSEYALATYYILATAEASSNLARYDGARYGYRAENVRDLNEMYVRSRSEGFGTEVKRRIMLGTYVLSAGYYDAYYKKAQKVRRLIREDYQKAFKEVDVIVSPTSPFPPFRLGERLSDPLQMYLADIYTVPMNLAGVPAISIPAGLTAQGLPIGIQFVANAFEETKLFQVAHALEMQAQST
;
A
#
# COMPACT_ATOMS: atom_id res chain seq x y z
N MET A 1 -26.37 2.47 13.76
CA MET A 1 -25.27 3.24 13.13
C MET A 1 -25.57 3.28 11.64
N PRO A 2 -25.25 4.35 10.92
CA PRO A 2 -25.43 4.33 9.47
C PRO A 2 -24.58 3.20 8.89
N GLU A 3 -25.16 2.44 7.98
CA GLU A 3 -24.46 1.34 7.31
C GLU A 3 -23.49 1.90 6.28
N PHE A 4 -22.20 1.55 6.39
CA PHE A 4 -21.17 1.99 5.44
C PHE A 4 -21.11 1.05 4.23
N TYR A 5 -20.76 1.59 3.08
CA TYR A 5 -20.60 0.82 1.87
C TYR A 5 -19.47 -0.20 1.99
N THR A 6 -19.76 -1.43 1.58
CA THR A 6 -18.76 -2.50 1.53
C THR A 6 -17.97 -2.50 0.23
N SER A 7 -18.51 -1.93 -0.86
CA SER A 7 -17.86 -1.81 -2.15
C SER A 7 -18.27 -0.53 -2.89
N TYR A 8 -17.43 -0.09 -3.80
CA TYR A 8 -17.76 1.04 -4.67
C TYR A 8 -18.89 0.73 -5.64
N ARG A 9 -19.02 -0.52 -6.09
CA ARG A 9 -20.16 -0.94 -6.93
C ARG A 9 -21.49 -0.62 -6.26
N GLN A 10 -21.63 -0.91 -4.96
CA GLN A 10 -22.81 -0.59 -4.18
C GLN A 10 -23.05 0.92 -4.10
N LEU A 11 -22.03 1.69 -3.74
CA LEU A 11 -22.10 3.15 -3.66
C LEU A 11 -22.47 3.76 -5.01
N ARG A 12 -21.75 3.40 -6.10
CA ARG A 12 -22.00 3.93 -7.43
C ARG A 12 -23.43 3.70 -7.91
N LYS A 13 -24.00 2.51 -7.66
CA LYS A 13 -25.39 2.21 -7.99
C LYS A 13 -26.34 3.16 -7.31
N GLN A 14 -26.15 3.47 -6.02
CA GLN A 14 -27.01 4.38 -5.27
C GLN A 14 -26.84 5.84 -5.73
N LEU A 15 -25.63 6.29 -6.02
CA LEU A 15 -25.38 7.62 -6.56
C LEU A 15 -26.06 7.83 -7.92
N LEU A 16 -25.89 6.87 -8.84
CA LEU A 16 -26.47 6.98 -10.20
C LEU A 16 -27.98 6.85 -10.22
N SER A 17 -28.58 6.14 -9.24
CA SER A 17 -30.05 6.04 -9.11
C SER A 17 -30.67 7.23 -8.37
N GLY A 18 -29.87 8.13 -7.80
CA GLY A 18 -30.36 9.23 -6.96
C GLY A 18 -30.83 8.79 -5.56
N ALA A 19 -30.57 7.55 -5.15
CA ALA A 19 -30.89 7.05 -3.79
C ALA A 19 -30.02 7.72 -2.70
N THR A 20 -28.87 8.25 -3.08
CA THR A 20 -27.99 9.09 -2.23
C THR A 20 -27.30 10.14 -3.09
N THR A 21 -26.60 11.12 -2.46
CA THR A 21 -25.82 12.15 -3.10
C THR A 21 -24.35 12.05 -2.69
N CYS A 22 -23.44 12.56 -3.52
CA CYS A 22 -22.03 12.65 -3.17
C CYS A 22 -21.83 13.48 -1.89
N GLU A 23 -22.62 14.57 -1.72
CA GLU A 23 -22.56 15.41 -0.51
C GLU A 23 -22.91 14.58 0.74
N SER A 24 -24.03 13.85 0.73
CA SER A 24 -24.47 13.03 1.86
C SER A 24 -23.44 11.96 2.21
N VAL A 25 -22.87 11.30 1.19
CA VAL A 25 -21.82 10.29 1.38
C VAL A 25 -20.57 10.93 2.03
N VAL A 26 -20.09 12.06 1.51
CA VAL A 26 -18.92 12.76 2.07
C VAL A 26 -19.16 13.16 3.51
N GLN A 27 -20.33 13.71 3.85
CA GLN A 27 -20.71 14.09 5.22
C GLN A 27 -20.65 12.87 6.15
N GLN A 28 -21.19 11.71 5.75
CA GLN A 28 -21.15 10.47 6.51
C GLN A 28 -19.71 10.04 6.83
N TYR A 29 -18.81 10.10 5.83
CA TYR A 29 -17.39 9.74 6.03
C TYR A 29 -16.64 10.76 6.90
N LEU A 30 -16.91 12.06 6.77
CA LEU A 30 -16.32 13.10 7.62
C LEU A 30 -16.75 12.94 9.09
N GLU A 31 -18.02 12.64 9.35
CA GLU A 31 -18.49 12.32 10.69
C GLU A 31 -17.79 11.08 11.27
N GLN A 32 -17.53 10.06 10.46
CA GLN A 32 -16.82 8.87 10.90
C GLN A 32 -15.35 9.18 11.22
N ILE A 33 -14.68 10.02 10.43
CA ILE A 33 -13.33 10.51 10.72
C ILE A 33 -13.30 11.18 12.10
N GLU A 34 -14.26 12.05 12.41
CA GLU A 34 -14.31 12.72 13.71
C GLU A 34 -14.58 11.73 14.86
N ARG A 35 -15.50 10.78 14.69
CA ARG A 35 -15.77 9.73 15.70
C ARG A 35 -14.55 8.87 16.02
N THR A 36 -13.70 8.64 15.02
CA THR A 36 -12.53 7.76 15.12
C THR A 36 -11.21 8.51 15.20
N LYS A 37 -11.22 9.82 15.50
CA LYS A 37 -10.00 10.63 15.60
C LYS A 37 -8.97 10.11 16.59
N HIS A 38 -9.39 9.32 17.58
CA HIS A 38 -8.51 8.67 18.55
C HIS A 38 -7.56 7.63 17.91
N LEU A 39 -7.88 7.15 16.69
CA LEU A 39 -7.00 6.26 15.90
C LEU A 39 -5.79 7.01 15.33
N ASN A 40 -5.84 8.33 15.26
CA ASN A 40 -4.80 9.19 14.68
C ASN A 40 -4.46 8.84 13.21
N ALA A 41 -5.46 8.37 12.45
CA ALA A 41 -5.28 7.90 11.07
C ALA A 41 -5.05 9.05 10.06
N PHE A 42 -5.46 10.29 10.38
CA PHE A 42 -5.33 11.46 9.51
C PHE A 42 -4.42 12.52 10.12
N ILE A 43 -3.57 13.14 9.28
CA ILE A 43 -2.78 14.34 9.61
C ILE A 43 -3.58 15.60 9.28
N SER A 44 -4.36 15.58 8.19
CA SER A 44 -5.26 16.66 7.81
C SER A 44 -6.51 16.12 7.14
N VAL A 45 -7.66 16.77 7.42
CA VAL A 45 -8.97 16.43 6.86
C VAL A 45 -9.42 17.58 5.95
N PHE A 46 -9.95 17.24 4.77
CA PHE A 46 -10.31 18.18 3.71
C PHE A 46 -11.80 18.52 3.71
N GLU A 47 -12.39 18.80 4.88
CA GLU A 47 -13.83 18.98 5.04
C GLU A 47 -14.43 19.93 3.99
N LYS A 48 -13.92 21.17 3.91
CA LYS A 48 -14.46 22.19 3.00
C LYS A 48 -14.32 21.82 1.53
N THR A 49 -13.14 21.35 1.12
CA THR A 49 -12.85 21.01 -0.27
C THR A 49 -13.56 19.73 -0.71
N ALA A 50 -13.69 18.74 0.18
CA ALA A 50 -14.43 17.50 -0.09
C ALA A 50 -15.94 17.77 -0.29
N ILE A 51 -16.56 18.58 0.58
CA ILE A 51 -17.98 18.97 0.46
C ILE A 51 -18.21 19.79 -0.82
N ALA A 52 -17.34 20.76 -1.11
CA ALA A 52 -17.46 21.57 -2.33
C ALA A 52 -17.36 20.72 -3.60
N ARG A 53 -16.42 19.75 -3.61
CA ARG A 53 -16.28 18.80 -4.71
C ARG A 53 -17.50 17.90 -4.85
N ALA A 54 -18.02 17.37 -3.75
CA ALA A 54 -19.21 16.53 -3.73
C ALA A 54 -20.42 17.25 -4.35
N LYS A 55 -20.67 18.49 -3.92
CA LYS A 55 -21.74 19.33 -4.51
C LYS A 55 -21.57 19.57 -6.00
N ALA A 56 -20.33 19.84 -6.45
CA ALA A 56 -20.04 20.03 -7.87
C ALA A 56 -20.28 18.73 -8.68
N LEU A 57 -20.02 17.57 -8.11
CA LEU A 57 -20.28 16.27 -8.74
C LEU A 57 -21.79 15.95 -8.78
N ASP A 58 -22.53 16.25 -7.72
CA ASP A 58 -23.99 16.10 -7.71
C ASP A 58 -24.65 17.01 -8.77
N GLN A 59 -24.17 18.24 -8.89
CA GLN A 59 -24.62 19.15 -9.95
C GLN A 59 -24.26 18.60 -11.35
N LYS A 60 -23.03 18.09 -11.55
CA LYS A 60 -22.58 17.47 -12.80
C LYS A 60 -23.51 16.35 -13.24
N LEU A 61 -23.94 15.49 -12.30
CA LEU A 61 -24.87 14.39 -12.55
C LEU A 61 -26.28 14.93 -12.90
N ALA A 62 -26.78 15.91 -12.13
CA ALA A 62 -28.10 16.53 -12.35
C ALA A 62 -28.20 17.22 -13.72
N GLU A 63 -27.10 17.77 -14.23
CA GLU A 63 -27.00 18.36 -15.56
C GLU A 63 -26.88 17.30 -16.70
N GLY A 64 -26.88 16.02 -16.39
CA GLY A 64 -26.74 14.93 -17.35
C GLY A 64 -25.34 14.83 -18.01
N LYS A 65 -24.33 15.46 -17.40
CA LYS A 65 -22.96 15.41 -17.90
C LYS A 65 -22.33 14.03 -17.63
N PRO A 66 -21.45 13.52 -18.51
CA PRO A 66 -20.78 12.26 -18.30
C PRO A 66 -19.94 12.28 -17.02
N VAL A 67 -20.07 11.22 -16.23
CA VAL A 67 -19.33 11.04 -14.96
C VAL A 67 -18.20 10.02 -15.11
N GLY A 68 -17.11 10.26 -14.37
CA GLY A 68 -15.93 9.42 -14.38
C GLY A 68 -16.14 8.03 -13.77
N LYS A 69 -15.13 7.15 -13.93
CA LYS A 69 -15.14 5.78 -13.39
C LYS A 69 -15.26 5.75 -11.88
N LEU A 70 -14.70 6.73 -11.18
CA LEU A 70 -14.66 6.85 -9.72
C LEU A 70 -15.61 7.92 -9.16
N PHE A 71 -16.67 8.23 -9.91
CA PHE A 71 -17.65 9.26 -9.56
C PHE A 71 -18.13 9.14 -8.10
N GLY A 72 -17.81 10.15 -7.30
CA GLY A 72 -18.21 10.22 -5.89
C GLY A 72 -17.49 9.26 -4.93
N MET A 73 -16.43 8.56 -5.37
CA MET A 73 -15.65 7.66 -4.50
C MET A 73 -14.89 8.45 -3.43
N PRO A 74 -15.19 8.25 -2.12
CA PRO A 74 -14.46 8.90 -1.04
C PRO A 74 -13.13 8.20 -0.78
N MET A 75 -12.01 8.93 -0.91
CA MET A 75 -10.66 8.39 -0.82
C MET A 75 -9.80 9.12 0.20
N ALA A 76 -8.90 8.40 0.87
CA ALA A 76 -7.83 8.94 1.70
C ALA A 76 -6.46 8.81 1.00
N ILE A 77 -5.57 9.77 1.23
CA ILE A 77 -4.29 9.86 0.51
C ILE A 77 -3.13 9.91 1.50
N LYS A 78 -2.18 8.97 1.39
CA LYS A 78 -0.97 8.95 2.23
C LYS A 78 -0.19 10.25 2.12
N ASP A 79 0.34 10.72 3.24
CA ASP A 79 0.94 12.06 3.33
C ASP A 79 2.33 12.21 2.68
N ASN A 80 2.75 11.26 1.87
CA ASN A 80 3.90 11.40 0.97
C ASN A 80 3.50 11.52 -0.52
N ILE A 81 2.21 11.63 -0.83
CA ILE A 81 1.69 11.83 -2.20
C ILE A 81 1.21 13.27 -2.33
N ALA A 82 1.74 14.00 -3.29
CA ALA A 82 1.51 15.43 -3.48
C ALA A 82 0.11 15.74 -3.97
N ILE A 83 -0.56 16.70 -3.30
CA ILE A 83 -1.82 17.33 -3.74
C ILE A 83 -1.58 18.83 -3.74
N ALA A 84 -1.79 19.51 -4.85
CA ALA A 84 -1.59 20.94 -5.00
C ALA A 84 -2.43 21.74 -3.98
N GLY A 85 -1.80 22.69 -3.29
CA GLY A 85 -2.44 23.50 -2.27
C GLY A 85 -2.57 22.86 -0.90
N GLU A 86 -2.25 21.55 -0.75
CA GLU A 86 -2.35 20.81 0.50
C GLU A 86 -0.98 20.53 1.13
N ARG A 87 -0.95 20.39 2.45
CA ARG A 87 0.29 20.03 3.15
C ARG A 87 0.81 18.66 2.69
N LEU A 88 2.14 18.55 2.60
CA LEU A 88 2.86 17.34 2.24
C LEU A 88 4.01 17.18 3.23
N THR A 89 3.74 16.55 4.37
CA THR A 89 4.68 16.53 5.50
C THR A 89 5.51 15.27 5.59
N CYS A 90 5.11 14.18 4.92
CA CYS A 90 5.71 12.84 5.09
C CYS A 90 5.77 12.40 6.56
N ALA A 91 4.81 12.86 7.37
CA ALA A 91 4.77 12.66 8.82
C ALA A 91 6.05 13.12 9.55
N SER A 92 6.76 14.13 9.03
CA SER A 92 8.04 14.64 9.53
C SER A 92 7.97 16.11 9.92
N LYS A 93 8.67 16.48 11.00
CA LYS A 93 8.85 17.88 11.40
C LYS A 93 9.56 18.68 10.30
N ILE A 94 10.51 18.08 9.56
CA ILE A 94 11.28 18.77 8.51
C ILE A 94 10.40 19.33 7.40
N LEU A 95 9.25 18.71 7.11
CA LEU A 95 8.27 19.16 6.11
C LEU A 95 6.92 19.60 6.70
N SER A 96 6.81 19.77 8.03
CA SER A 96 5.52 20.03 8.71
C SER A 96 4.80 21.29 8.20
N ASN A 97 5.51 22.27 7.66
CA ASN A 97 5.01 23.51 7.09
C ASN A 97 5.02 23.57 5.55
N TYR A 98 5.40 22.48 4.88
CA TYR A 98 5.48 22.48 3.42
C TYR A 98 4.10 22.23 2.80
N VAL A 99 3.74 23.09 1.83
CA VAL A 99 2.53 22.97 1.01
C VAL A 99 2.95 22.64 -0.42
N SER A 100 2.37 21.59 -1.01
CA SER A 100 2.70 21.18 -2.38
C SER A 100 2.13 22.18 -3.40
N VAL A 101 2.93 22.49 -4.42
CA VAL A 101 2.54 23.40 -5.51
C VAL A 101 2.07 22.64 -6.76
N PHE A 102 2.03 21.33 -6.73
CA PHE A 102 1.61 20.48 -7.85
C PHE A 102 0.97 19.18 -7.35
N ASN A 103 0.22 18.52 -8.24
CA ASN A 103 -0.35 17.21 -7.98
C ASN A 103 0.60 16.09 -8.43
N ALA A 104 0.56 14.97 -7.73
CA ALA A 104 1.07 13.71 -8.27
C ALA A 104 0.22 13.25 -9.46
N THR A 105 0.83 12.55 -10.42
CA THR A 105 0.09 12.01 -11.59
C THR A 105 -1.08 11.12 -11.19
N ALA A 106 -0.91 10.28 -10.16
CA ALA A 106 -2.00 9.46 -9.63
C ALA A 106 -3.18 10.34 -9.13
N ILE A 107 -2.89 11.47 -8.48
CA ILE A 107 -3.89 12.42 -8.00
C ILE A 107 -4.65 13.08 -9.16
N GLU A 108 -3.94 13.53 -10.21
CA GLU A 108 -4.56 14.10 -11.40
C GLU A 108 -5.52 13.10 -12.07
N ARG A 109 -5.08 11.85 -12.23
CA ARG A 109 -5.89 10.79 -12.83
C ARG A 109 -7.15 10.48 -12.02
N LEU A 110 -7.04 10.42 -10.70
CA LEU A 110 -8.19 10.21 -9.80
C LEU A 110 -9.20 11.37 -9.87
N LEU A 111 -8.70 12.61 -9.90
CA LEU A 111 -9.56 13.81 -10.01
C LEU A 111 -10.29 13.85 -11.34
N ASN A 112 -9.64 13.45 -12.43
CA ASN A 112 -10.25 13.41 -13.78
C ASN A 112 -11.36 12.34 -13.87
N GLU A 113 -11.30 11.32 -13.00
CA GLU A 113 -12.31 10.25 -12.90
C GLU A 113 -13.31 10.49 -11.75
N ASP A 114 -13.43 11.75 -11.30
CA ASP A 114 -14.42 12.21 -10.33
C ASP A 114 -14.30 11.63 -8.90
N ALA A 115 -13.12 11.22 -8.46
CA ALA A 115 -12.87 10.86 -7.07
C ALA A 115 -12.94 12.09 -6.13
N ILE A 116 -13.21 11.84 -4.84
CA ILE A 116 -13.28 12.85 -3.77
C ILE A 116 -12.24 12.52 -2.70
N PHE A 117 -11.34 13.44 -2.38
CA PHE A 117 -10.33 13.25 -1.34
C PHE A 117 -10.82 13.78 0.00
N LEU A 118 -10.73 12.95 1.05
CA LEU A 118 -11.19 13.27 2.40
C LEU A 118 -10.07 13.85 3.28
N GLY A 119 -8.81 13.54 2.97
CA GLY A 119 -7.68 14.03 3.75
C GLY A 119 -6.37 13.29 3.48
N LYS A 120 -5.33 13.74 4.19
CA LYS A 120 -3.99 13.16 4.19
C LYS A 120 -3.84 12.23 5.39
N THR A 121 -3.49 10.97 5.14
CA THR A 121 -3.34 9.96 6.18
C THR A 121 -1.95 9.97 6.80
N ASN A 122 -1.91 9.65 8.09
CA ASN A 122 -0.69 9.49 8.87
C ASN A 122 0.13 8.28 8.38
N MET A 123 1.43 8.30 8.64
CA MET A 123 2.38 7.31 8.14
C MET A 123 3.63 7.28 9.01
N ASP A 124 4.46 6.25 8.90
CA ASP A 124 5.83 6.33 9.40
C ASP A 124 6.60 7.43 8.66
N GLU A 125 7.42 8.18 9.38
CA GLU A 125 8.18 9.32 8.86
C GLU A 125 8.98 8.96 7.61
N PHE A 126 8.76 9.67 6.49
CA PHE A 126 9.34 9.41 5.16
C PHE A 126 9.17 7.97 4.67
N ALA A 127 8.08 7.31 5.05
CA ALA A 127 7.81 5.91 4.76
C ALA A 127 8.83 4.92 5.36
N MET A 128 9.55 5.32 6.41
CA MET A 128 10.60 4.55 7.08
C MET A 128 10.09 3.92 8.38
N GLY A 129 9.45 2.77 8.26
CA GLY A 129 8.90 2.00 9.37
C GLY A 129 7.92 0.94 8.88
N SER A 130 7.51 0.06 9.80
CA SER A 130 6.60 -1.06 9.53
C SER A 130 5.49 -1.16 10.58
N SER A 131 5.28 -0.09 11.40
CA SER A 131 4.28 -0.09 12.47
C SER A 131 3.43 1.17 12.54
N ASN A 132 3.85 2.26 11.89
CA ASN A 132 3.29 3.62 11.98
C ASN A 132 3.41 4.23 13.40
N GLU A 133 4.48 3.89 14.08
CA GLU A 133 4.85 4.50 15.37
C GLU A 133 5.86 5.64 15.22
N ASN A 134 6.56 5.73 14.06
CA ASN A 134 7.61 6.72 13.77
C ASN A 134 7.06 7.99 13.11
N SER A 135 5.94 8.53 13.59
CA SER A 135 5.34 9.76 13.06
C SER A 135 5.59 10.94 13.98
N TYR A 136 5.92 12.11 13.40
CA TYR A 136 5.95 13.38 14.13
C TYR A 136 4.58 13.74 14.74
N PHE A 137 3.49 13.26 14.15
CA PHE A 137 2.11 13.49 14.61
C PHE A 137 1.61 12.41 15.57
N GLY A 138 2.49 11.52 16.04
CA GLY A 138 2.17 10.42 16.94
C GLY A 138 1.76 9.14 16.22
N ALA A 139 1.73 8.04 16.98
CA ALA A 139 1.42 6.71 16.48
C ALA A 139 -0.04 6.58 16.00
N VAL A 140 -0.26 5.75 15.00
CA VAL A 140 -1.58 5.32 14.55
C VAL A 140 -1.98 4.05 15.29
N LYS A 141 -3.26 3.93 15.64
CA LYS A 141 -3.82 2.75 16.30
C LYS A 141 -4.55 1.87 15.29
N ASN A 142 -4.49 0.57 15.53
CA ASN A 142 -5.25 -0.38 14.74
C ASN A 142 -6.75 -0.30 15.09
N PRO A 143 -7.67 -0.10 14.12
CA PRO A 143 -9.10 0.00 14.43
C PRO A 143 -9.74 -1.29 14.97
N LEU A 144 -9.09 -2.45 14.77
CA LEU A 144 -9.57 -3.74 15.26
C LEU A 144 -9.15 -3.99 16.73
N ASP A 145 -8.02 -3.39 17.16
CA ASP A 145 -7.53 -3.42 18.54
C ASP A 145 -6.64 -2.19 18.77
N ASN A 146 -7.15 -1.21 19.50
CA ASN A 146 -6.48 0.08 19.71
C ASN A 146 -5.17 0.01 20.51
N GLU A 147 -4.83 -1.13 21.09
CA GLU A 147 -3.55 -1.37 21.74
C GLU A 147 -2.48 -1.90 20.77
N ARG A 148 -2.83 -2.14 19.51
CA ARG A 148 -1.95 -2.72 18.51
C ARG A 148 -1.65 -1.75 17.38
N VAL A 149 -0.54 -2.05 16.68
CA VAL A 149 -0.13 -1.31 15.50
C VAL A 149 -1.00 -1.66 14.29
N PRO A 150 -1.32 -0.69 13.41
CA PRO A 150 -2.02 -0.94 12.15
C PRO A 150 -1.07 -1.50 11.07
N GLY A 151 0.22 -1.64 11.40
CA GLY A 151 1.27 -1.82 10.41
C GLY A 151 1.72 -0.51 9.76
N GLY A 152 2.72 -0.57 8.91
CA GLY A 152 3.35 0.59 8.28
C GLY A 152 4.15 0.23 7.02
N SER A 153 4.57 1.27 6.37
CA SER A 153 4.50 2.71 6.73
C SER A 153 3.18 3.40 6.38
N SER A 154 2.22 2.75 5.70
CA SER A 154 0.93 3.34 5.32
C SER A 154 -0.19 2.99 6.33
N GLY A 155 0.14 2.96 7.62
CA GLY A 155 -0.80 2.53 8.67
C GLY A 155 -2.04 3.41 8.77
N GLY A 156 -1.90 4.73 8.61
CA GLY A 156 -3.05 5.64 8.57
C GLY A 156 -4.01 5.37 7.41
N SER A 157 -3.49 5.03 6.21
CA SER A 157 -4.31 4.66 5.06
C SER A 157 -5.07 3.35 5.29
N ALA A 158 -4.39 2.34 5.85
CA ALA A 158 -5.01 1.06 6.20
C ALA A 158 -6.07 1.23 7.29
N ALA A 159 -5.75 1.95 8.37
CA ALA A 159 -6.69 2.25 9.45
C ALA A 159 -7.91 3.04 8.96
N ALA A 160 -7.72 4.01 8.06
CA ALA A 160 -8.82 4.79 7.49
C ALA A 160 -9.83 3.93 6.73
N VAL A 161 -9.37 2.98 5.90
CA VAL A 161 -10.26 2.06 5.17
C VAL A 161 -10.93 1.07 6.11
N ALA A 162 -10.18 0.46 7.03
CA ALA A 162 -10.70 -0.51 7.98
C ALA A 162 -11.73 0.10 8.95
N ALA A 163 -11.54 1.37 9.36
CA ALA A 163 -12.45 2.11 10.25
C ALA A 163 -13.63 2.77 9.52
N ASN A 164 -13.84 2.54 8.23
CA ASN A 164 -14.86 3.23 7.42
C ASN A 164 -14.68 4.75 7.33
N CYS A 165 -13.47 5.27 7.44
CA CYS A 165 -13.17 6.69 7.24
C CYS A 165 -12.90 7.06 5.78
N ALA A 166 -12.74 6.07 4.93
CA ALA A 166 -12.66 6.17 3.48
C ALA A 166 -13.09 4.83 2.87
N LEU A 167 -13.58 4.87 1.63
CA LEU A 167 -13.92 3.62 0.92
C LEU A 167 -12.66 2.95 0.39
N THR A 168 -11.74 3.75 -0.16
CA THR A 168 -10.42 3.33 -0.63
C THR A 168 -9.35 4.33 -0.18
N ALA A 169 -8.08 3.93 -0.21
CA ALA A 169 -6.99 4.84 0.06
C ALA A 169 -5.76 4.55 -0.83
N LEU A 170 -4.97 5.59 -1.09
CA LEU A 170 -3.63 5.41 -1.63
C LEU A 170 -2.61 5.29 -0.49
N GLY A 171 -1.67 4.37 -0.68
CA GLY A 171 -0.45 4.24 0.11
C GLY A 171 0.78 4.25 -0.77
N SER A 172 1.95 3.99 -0.17
CA SER A 172 3.19 3.72 -0.88
C SER A 172 3.85 2.46 -0.32
N ASP A 173 4.42 1.64 -1.19
CA ASP A 173 5.04 0.37 -0.86
C ASP A 173 6.49 0.36 -1.38
N THR A 174 7.45 0.37 -0.47
CA THR A 174 8.88 0.32 -0.74
C THR A 174 9.47 -1.02 -0.34
N GLY A 175 8.91 -1.64 0.70
CA GLY A 175 9.33 -2.94 1.24
C GLY A 175 8.19 -3.77 1.82
N GLY A 176 6.92 -3.36 1.59
CA GLY A 176 5.74 -4.01 2.17
C GLY A 176 4.72 -3.03 2.70
N SER A 177 4.99 -1.73 2.60
CA SER A 177 4.25 -0.67 3.31
C SER A 177 2.80 -0.42 2.84
N VAL A 178 2.26 -1.23 1.94
CA VAL A 178 0.83 -1.35 1.61
C VAL A 178 0.32 -2.72 2.03
N ARG A 179 1.02 -3.78 1.68
CA ARG A 179 0.57 -5.17 1.88
C ARG A 179 0.55 -5.56 3.36
N GLN A 180 1.61 -5.23 4.11
CA GLN A 180 1.71 -5.56 5.53
C GLN A 180 0.64 -4.83 6.37
N PRO A 181 0.43 -3.49 6.27
CA PRO A 181 -0.64 -2.85 7.01
C PRO A 181 -2.04 -3.28 6.54
N ALA A 182 -2.24 -3.68 5.26
CA ALA A 182 -3.49 -4.29 4.82
C ALA A 182 -3.78 -5.61 5.56
N SER A 183 -2.76 -6.47 5.72
CA SER A 183 -2.85 -7.70 6.52
C SER A 183 -3.23 -7.41 7.97
N PHE A 184 -2.60 -6.42 8.60
CA PHE A 184 -2.82 -6.08 10.01
C PHE A 184 -4.17 -5.40 10.27
N CYS A 185 -4.75 -4.76 9.25
CA CYS A 185 -6.06 -4.10 9.33
C CYS A 185 -7.21 -4.89 8.69
N ASN A 186 -6.97 -6.16 8.27
CA ASN A 186 -7.98 -7.05 7.67
C ASN A 186 -8.64 -6.47 6.42
N ILE A 187 -7.87 -5.89 5.52
CA ILE A 187 -8.33 -5.30 4.25
C ILE A 187 -7.45 -5.74 3.08
N VAL A 188 -7.84 -5.34 1.87
CA VAL A 188 -7.05 -5.57 0.65
C VAL A 188 -5.97 -4.51 0.52
N GLY A 189 -4.74 -4.94 0.17
CA GLY A 189 -3.62 -4.05 -0.12
C GLY A 189 -2.86 -4.49 -1.37
N LEU A 190 -2.84 -3.64 -2.39
CA LEU A 190 -2.22 -3.90 -3.69
C LEU A 190 -0.96 -3.07 -3.88
N LYS A 191 0.16 -3.74 -4.15
CA LYS A 191 1.37 -3.15 -4.71
C LYS A 191 1.49 -3.52 -6.19
N PRO A 192 1.40 -2.57 -7.14
CA PRO A 192 1.56 -2.87 -8.56
C PRO A 192 3.01 -3.20 -8.94
N THR A 193 3.23 -3.60 -10.17
CA THR A 193 4.58 -3.71 -10.76
C THR A 193 5.32 -2.39 -10.67
N TYR A 194 6.63 -2.42 -10.41
CA TYR A 194 7.46 -1.23 -10.45
C TYR A 194 7.37 -0.57 -11.85
N GLY A 195 7.00 0.72 -11.88
CA GLY A 195 6.76 1.46 -13.11
C GLY A 195 5.34 1.34 -13.71
N ARG A 196 4.42 0.53 -13.13
CA ARG A 196 3.02 0.50 -13.57
C ARG A 196 2.27 1.80 -13.25
N VAL A 197 2.59 2.43 -12.13
CA VAL A 197 2.06 3.72 -11.70
C VAL A 197 3.20 4.73 -11.63
N SER A 198 2.98 5.93 -12.17
CA SER A 198 3.97 7.01 -12.10
C SER A 198 4.28 7.38 -10.65
N ARG A 199 5.58 7.62 -10.37
CA ARG A 199 6.10 8.13 -9.11
C ARG A 199 6.21 9.66 -9.09
N TYR A 200 5.82 10.36 -10.16
CA TYR A 200 5.81 11.81 -10.16
C TYR A 200 4.86 12.32 -9.08
N GLY A 201 5.42 13.13 -8.15
CA GLY A 201 4.69 13.64 -6.99
C GLY A 201 4.65 12.70 -5.77
N LEU A 202 5.29 11.53 -5.84
CA LEU A 202 5.58 10.71 -4.67
C LEU A 202 6.91 11.14 -4.06
N VAL A 203 6.93 11.48 -2.77
CA VAL A 203 8.18 11.79 -2.05
C VAL A 203 9.01 10.53 -1.91
N ALA A 204 10.23 10.58 -2.44
CA ALA A 204 11.09 9.40 -2.55
C ALA A 204 11.69 8.98 -1.21
N PHE A 205 11.52 7.70 -0.87
CA PHE A 205 12.31 6.97 0.12
C PHE A 205 13.41 6.18 -0.58
N GLY A 206 13.06 5.13 -1.31
CA GLY A 206 13.94 4.31 -2.13
C GLY A 206 13.49 4.35 -3.58
N SER A 207 14.10 5.22 -4.40
CA SER A 207 13.63 5.53 -5.76
C SER A 207 13.52 4.32 -6.67
N SER A 208 14.32 3.27 -6.44
CA SER A 208 14.30 2.03 -7.23
C SER A 208 13.29 0.98 -6.71
N PHE A 209 12.52 1.32 -5.66
CA PHE A 209 11.56 0.43 -4.99
C PHE A 209 10.17 1.02 -4.86
N ASP A 210 10.08 2.34 -4.59
CA ASP A 210 8.84 3.02 -4.26
C ASP A 210 7.76 2.82 -5.31
N GLN A 211 6.56 2.43 -4.86
CA GLN A 211 5.36 2.37 -5.69
C GLN A 211 4.15 2.91 -4.93
N ILE A 212 3.30 3.68 -5.63
CA ILE A 212 1.96 3.98 -5.13
C ILE A 212 1.12 2.72 -5.24
N GLY A 213 0.49 2.33 -4.12
CA GLY A 213 -0.41 1.19 -4.02
C GLY A 213 -1.77 1.57 -3.49
N VAL A 214 -2.69 0.62 -3.48
CA VAL A 214 -4.11 0.83 -3.20
C VAL A 214 -4.54 0.01 -1.98
N PHE A 215 -5.31 0.63 -1.10
CA PHE A 215 -6.09 -0.03 -0.05
C PHE A 215 -7.57 0.02 -0.38
N SER A 216 -8.28 -1.07 -0.15
CA SER A 216 -9.72 -1.18 -0.35
C SER A 216 -10.30 -2.28 0.54
N LYS A 217 -11.63 -2.39 0.58
CA LYS A 217 -12.31 -3.51 1.24
C LYS A 217 -12.47 -4.71 0.32
N THR A 218 -12.49 -4.48 -0.99
CA THR A 218 -12.69 -5.52 -2.00
C THR A 218 -11.57 -5.51 -3.04
N VAL A 219 -11.32 -6.67 -3.60
CA VAL A 219 -10.36 -6.85 -4.71
C VAL A 219 -10.81 -6.05 -5.94
N GLU A 220 -12.14 -5.97 -6.19
CA GLU A 220 -12.71 -5.22 -7.31
C GLU A 220 -12.40 -3.72 -7.21
N ASP A 221 -12.55 -3.12 -6.02
CA ASP A 221 -12.26 -1.70 -5.82
C ASP A 221 -10.76 -1.40 -5.99
N ALA A 222 -9.87 -2.30 -5.52
CA ALA A 222 -8.43 -2.18 -5.76
C ALA A 222 -8.08 -2.23 -7.26
N ALA A 223 -8.71 -3.15 -7.99
CA ALA A 223 -8.53 -3.29 -9.43
C ALA A 223 -8.99 -2.04 -10.20
N LEU A 224 -10.16 -1.50 -9.85
CA LEU A 224 -10.70 -0.30 -10.47
C LEU A 224 -9.82 0.94 -10.22
N VAL A 225 -9.34 1.12 -8.98
CA VAL A 225 -8.45 2.25 -8.65
C VAL A 225 -7.12 2.10 -9.38
N LEU A 226 -6.53 0.89 -9.43
CA LEU A 226 -5.30 0.67 -10.20
C LEU A 226 -5.49 0.97 -11.69
N GLU A 227 -6.61 0.55 -12.29
CA GLU A 227 -6.95 0.83 -13.69
C GLU A 227 -6.91 2.34 -14.01
N VAL A 228 -7.31 3.18 -13.05
CA VAL A 228 -7.32 4.63 -13.21
C VAL A 228 -5.93 5.24 -13.04
N ILE A 229 -5.16 4.83 -12.03
CA ILE A 229 -3.87 5.46 -11.73
C ILE A 229 -2.69 4.91 -12.55
N ALA A 230 -2.84 3.74 -13.19
CA ALA A 230 -1.80 3.08 -13.99
C ALA A 230 -1.57 3.75 -15.35
N GLY A 231 -0.40 3.48 -15.94
CA GLY A 231 -0.02 3.89 -17.30
C GLY A 231 1.19 4.82 -17.35
N GLU A 232 1.74 4.97 -18.56
CA GLU A 232 2.92 5.79 -18.82
C GLU A 232 2.72 7.26 -18.42
N ASP A 233 3.81 7.86 -17.91
CA ASP A 233 3.88 9.29 -17.61
C ASP A 233 5.26 9.84 -18.05
N PRO A 234 5.32 10.80 -18.98
CA PRO A 234 6.58 11.38 -19.44
C PRO A 234 7.34 12.14 -18.34
N ARG A 235 6.69 12.45 -17.21
CA ARG A 235 7.34 13.09 -16.04
C ARG A 235 8.07 12.09 -15.14
N ASP A 236 7.88 10.79 -15.34
CA ASP A 236 8.58 9.72 -14.62
C ASP A 236 9.25 8.76 -15.62
N ALA A 237 10.55 8.90 -15.80
CA ALA A 237 11.34 8.06 -16.70
C ALA A 237 11.35 6.57 -16.33
N THR A 238 10.84 6.20 -15.16
CA THR A 238 10.70 4.80 -14.72
C THR A 238 9.32 4.24 -14.99
N SER A 239 8.34 5.06 -15.39
CA SER A 239 7.02 4.57 -15.77
C SER A 239 7.10 3.75 -17.07
N ALA A 240 6.41 2.61 -17.09
CA ALA A 240 6.50 1.67 -18.19
C ALA A 240 5.46 1.98 -19.28
N ASN A 241 5.90 1.99 -20.55
CA ASN A 241 5.00 2.07 -21.68
C ASN A 241 4.43 0.68 -21.99
N VAL A 242 3.53 0.22 -21.12
CA VAL A 242 2.82 -1.08 -21.23
C VAL A 242 1.33 -0.80 -21.11
N PRO A 243 0.48 -1.33 -22.03
CA PRO A 243 -0.96 -1.13 -21.96
C PRO A 243 -1.53 -1.47 -20.59
N VAL A 244 -2.54 -0.71 -20.17
CA VAL A 244 -3.27 -0.95 -18.93
C VAL A 244 -4.49 -1.80 -19.23
N PRO A 245 -4.58 -3.04 -18.72
CA PRO A 245 -5.76 -3.88 -18.88
C PRO A 245 -6.99 -3.29 -18.20
N HIS A 246 -8.17 -3.72 -18.60
CA HIS A 246 -9.42 -3.44 -17.89
C HIS A 246 -9.55 -4.39 -16.71
N TYR A 247 -8.72 -4.20 -15.67
CA TYR A 247 -8.59 -5.09 -14.52
C TYR A 247 -9.93 -5.46 -13.89
N SER A 248 -10.81 -4.47 -13.70
CA SER A 248 -12.13 -4.64 -13.09
C SER A 248 -13.06 -5.57 -13.88
N ARG A 249 -12.83 -5.75 -15.19
CA ARG A 249 -13.55 -6.69 -16.05
C ARG A 249 -12.80 -8.01 -16.21
N GLU A 250 -11.50 -7.95 -16.46
CA GLU A 250 -10.67 -9.12 -16.77
C GLU A 250 -10.39 -10.00 -15.53
N MET A 251 -10.59 -9.48 -14.32
CA MET A 251 -10.51 -10.28 -13.10
C MET A 251 -11.62 -11.32 -12.97
N GLN A 252 -12.73 -11.16 -13.72
CA GLN A 252 -13.79 -12.15 -13.77
C GLN A 252 -13.30 -13.31 -14.64
N LEU A 253 -13.01 -14.45 -14.01
CA LEU A 253 -12.73 -15.69 -14.71
C LEU A 253 -13.97 -16.02 -15.55
N SER A 254 -13.82 -16.09 -16.89
CA SER A 254 -14.90 -16.43 -17.79
C SER A 254 -15.33 -17.88 -17.58
N ASP A 255 -16.41 -18.08 -16.85
CA ASP A 255 -17.18 -19.30 -17.02
C ASP A 255 -17.82 -19.20 -18.42
N THR A 256 -17.21 -19.88 -19.38
CA THR A 256 -17.81 -20.09 -20.70
C THR A 256 -18.95 -21.12 -20.56
N ILE A 257 -20.06 -20.71 -19.95
CA ILE A 257 -21.36 -21.43 -20.07
C ILE A 257 -22.46 -20.37 -20.03
N ALA A 258 -23.19 -20.37 -21.13
CA ALA A 258 -24.41 -19.68 -21.49
C ALA A 258 -25.17 -18.91 -20.38
N HIS A 259 -25.46 -17.64 -20.71
CA HIS A 259 -26.47 -16.82 -20.05
C HIS A 259 -27.84 -17.53 -20.04
N THR A 260 -28.23 -18.07 -18.91
CA THR A 260 -29.63 -18.23 -18.53
C THR A 260 -29.82 -17.49 -17.19
N GLU A 261 -30.80 -16.62 -17.13
CA GLU A 261 -31.04 -15.61 -16.08
C GLU A 261 -31.38 -16.15 -14.68
N GLU A 262 -31.21 -17.43 -14.38
CA GLU A 262 -31.62 -18.05 -13.10
C GLU A 262 -30.58 -19.02 -12.50
N SER A 263 -29.28 -18.84 -12.70
CA SER A 263 -28.29 -19.68 -12.03
C SER A 263 -27.58 -18.91 -10.92
N VAL A 264 -27.63 -19.48 -9.69
CA VAL A 264 -26.72 -19.20 -8.58
C VAL A 264 -25.29 -19.06 -9.13
N PRO A 265 -24.51 -18.01 -8.76
CA PRO A 265 -23.14 -17.84 -9.27
C PRO A 265 -22.37 -19.12 -9.00
N SER A 266 -21.95 -19.81 -10.05
CA SER A 266 -21.12 -21.01 -9.93
C SER A 266 -19.82 -20.59 -9.22
N THR A 267 -19.34 -21.42 -8.29
CA THR A 267 -18.07 -21.26 -7.60
C THR A 267 -16.97 -20.98 -8.63
N LYS A 268 -16.41 -19.73 -8.64
CA LYS A 268 -15.38 -19.35 -9.59
C LYS A 268 -14.24 -20.36 -9.52
N THR A 269 -14.05 -21.08 -10.61
CA THR A 269 -13.03 -22.13 -10.67
C THR A 269 -11.66 -21.52 -11.00
N LEU A 270 -10.63 -21.98 -10.27
CA LEU A 270 -9.22 -21.71 -10.57
C LEU A 270 -8.60 -22.84 -11.42
N LYS A 271 -9.46 -23.60 -12.12
CA LYS A 271 -9.00 -24.70 -12.98
C LYS A 271 -8.00 -24.20 -14.03
N GLY A 272 -6.83 -24.82 -14.04
CA GLY A 272 -5.72 -24.45 -14.92
C GLY A 272 -4.73 -23.46 -14.29
N PHE A 273 -5.05 -22.77 -13.19
CA PHE A 273 -4.08 -21.97 -12.46
C PHE A 273 -3.04 -22.84 -11.75
N LYS A 274 -1.78 -22.49 -11.95
CA LYS A 274 -0.65 -23.08 -11.23
C LYS A 274 -0.15 -22.08 -10.19
N ILE A 275 -0.17 -22.48 -8.93
CA ILE A 275 0.21 -21.62 -7.78
C ILE A 275 1.48 -22.17 -7.15
N GLY A 276 2.54 -21.37 -7.17
CA GLY A 276 3.83 -21.72 -6.54
C GLY A 276 3.82 -21.46 -5.03
N VAL A 277 4.25 -22.44 -4.26
CA VAL A 277 4.41 -22.35 -2.80
C VAL A 277 5.89 -22.40 -2.48
N PRO A 278 6.56 -21.28 -2.14
CA PRO A 278 7.99 -21.29 -1.82
C PRO A 278 8.24 -21.98 -0.48
N ARG A 279 9.10 -23.00 -0.48
CA ARG A 279 9.45 -23.71 0.76
C ARG A 279 10.15 -22.81 1.79
N GLU A 280 10.88 -21.79 1.33
CA GLU A 280 11.62 -20.84 2.14
C GLU A 280 10.74 -19.94 3.00
N PHE A 281 9.43 -19.86 2.70
CA PHE A 281 8.48 -19.02 3.44
C PHE A 281 7.68 -19.78 4.50
N PHE A 282 7.85 -21.11 4.58
CA PHE A 282 7.18 -21.97 5.56
C PHE A 282 8.21 -22.65 6.47
N THR A 283 8.90 -21.82 7.25
CA THR A 283 9.97 -22.26 8.18
C THR A 283 9.46 -22.30 9.62
N GLU A 284 10.26 -22.85 10.53
CA GLU A 284 9.96 -22.89 11.97
C GLU A 284 9.81 -21.49 12.61
N ALA A 285 10.31 -20.43 11.96
CA ALA A 285 10.19 -19.06 12.40
C ALA A 285 8.81 -18.43 12.12
N LEU A 286 7.99 -19.07 11.28
CA LEU A 286 6.61 -18.63 11.02
C LEU A 286 5.73 -18.95 12.22
N ASP A 287 4.93 -17.96 12.66
CA ASP A 287 3.93 -18.16 13.71
C ASP A 287 2.99 -19.32 13.36
N LYS A 288 2.72 -20.22 14.32
CA LYS A 288 1.96 -21.44 14.09
C LYS A 288 0.48 -21.20 13.72
N GLU A 289 -0.13 -20.16 14.22
CA GLU A 289 -1.48 -19.78 13.83
C GLU A 289 -1.51 -19.19 12.42
N VAL A 290 -0.51 -18.36 12.08
CA VAL A 290 -0.33 -17.88 10.70
C VAL A 290 -0.17 -19.05 9.75
N GLU A 291 0.73 -19.99 10.05
CA GLU A 291 0.95 -21.17 9.21
C GLU A 291 -0.35 -21.98 9.01
N ARG A 292 -1.07 -22.25 10.09
CA ARG A 292 -2.33 -23.00 10.05
C ARG A 292 -3.38 -22.32 9.16
N ILE A 293 -3.55 -21.01 9.30
CA ILE A 293 -4.53 -20.23 8.52
C ILE A 293 -4.14 -20.20 7.04
N ILE A 294 -2.86 -19.97 6.73
CA ILE A 294 -2.39 -19.95 5.34
C ILE A 294 -2.54 -21.33 4.69
N ARG A 295 -2.19 -22.43 5.40
CA ARG A 295 -2.38 -23.79 4.88
C ARG A 295 -3.84 -24.13 4.60
N ALA A 296 -4.78 -23.66 5.43
CA ALA A 296 -6.21 -23.79 5.16
C ALA A 296 -6.63 -23.06 3.88
N LYS A 297 -6.06 -21.87 3.62
CA LYS A 297 -6.30 -21.14 2.36
C LYS A 297 -5.67 -21.83 1.14
N LEU A 298 -4.51 -22.47 1.30
CA LEU A 298 -3.93 -23.30 0.24
C LEU A 298 -4.83 -24.49 -0.13
N GLN A 299 -5.43 -25.13 0.86
CA GLN A 299 -6.40 -26.18 0.63
C GLN A 299 -7.63 -25.66 -0.13
N GLU A 300 -8.18 -24.51 0.28
CA GLU A 300 -9.31 -23.87 -0.40
C GLU A 300 -8.99 -23.57 -1.88
N LEU A 301 -7.78 -23.09 -2.19
CA LEU A 301 -7.35 -22.87 -3.58
C LEU A 301 -7.36 -24.17 -4.40
N THR A 302 -6.93 -25.28 -3.80
CA THR A 302 -6.96 -26.61 -4.43
C THR A 302 -8.40 -27.08 -4.68
N GLU A 303 -9.28 -26.91 -3.71
CA GLU A 303 -10.70 -27.24 -3.82
C GLU A 303 -11.40 -26.44 -4.94
N ARG A 304 -10.90 -25.24 -5.24
CA ARG A 304 -11.33 -24.41 -6.37
C ARG A 304 -10.70 -24.79 -7.71
N GLY A 305 -9.87 -25.83 -7.74
CA GLY A 305 -9.27 -26.39 -8.95
C GLY A 305 -7.89 -25.86 -9.30
N ALA A 306 -7.25 -25.04 -8.46
CA ALA A 306 -5.86 -24.66 -8.66
C ALA A 306 -4.91 -25.83 -8.41
N THR A 307 -3.79 -25.86 -9.13
CA THR A 307 -2.70 -26.78 -8.89
C THR A 307 -1.62 -26.11 -8.05
N LEU A 308 -1.35 -26.64 -6.86
CA LEU A 308 -0.25 -26.16 -6.03
C LEU A 308 1.04 -26.87 -6.42
N THR A 309 2.12 -26.11 -6.58
CA THR A 309 3.45 -26.60 -6.92
C THR A 309 4.47 -26.05 -5.92
N GLU A 310 5.22 -26.91 -5.26
CA GLU A 310 6.34 -26.45 -4.45
C GLU A 310 7.42 -25.85 -5.36
N ILE A 311 7.88 -24.65 -5.01
CA ILE A 311 8.96 -23.94 -5.71
C ILE A 311 10.06 -23.53 -4.74
N THR A 312 11.20 -23.12 -5.27
CA THR A 312 12.32 -22.60 -4.47
C THR A 312 12.72 -21.20 -4.92
N LEU A 313 12.99 -20.33 -3.95
CA LEU A 313 13.50 -18.97 -4.12
C LEU A 313 14.79 -18.84 -3.29
N PRO A 314 15.91 -19.49 -3.69
CA PRO A 314 17.06 -19.74 -2.84
C PRO A 314 17.77 -18.46 -2.33
N HIS A 315 17.63 -17.32 -3.03
CA HIS A 315 18.24 -16.07 -2.60
C HIS A 315 17.32 -15.22 -1.71
N SER A 316 16.11 -15.69 -1.37
CA SER A 316 15.16 -14.97 -0.49
C SER A 316 15.72 -14.75 0.93
N GLU A 317 16.60 -15.62 1.43
CA GLU A 317 17.26 -15.46 2.73
C GLU A 317 18.09 -14.16 2.82
N TYR A 318 18.61 -13.67 1.70
CA TYR A 318 19.40 -12.43 1.63
C TYR A 318 18.56 -11.18 1.39
N ALA A 319 17.24 -11.32 1.18
CA ALA A 319 16.39 -10.22 0.73
C ALA A 319 16.35 -9.07 1.74
N LEU A 320 16.15 -9.36 3.02
CA LEU A 320 16.07 -8.35 4.07
C LEU A 320 17.36 -7.51 4.16
N ALA A 321 18.52 -8.16 4.24
CA ALA A 321 19.81 -7.49 4.29
C ALA A 321 20.07 -6.65 3.01
N THR A 322 19.78 -7.24 1.83
CA THR A 322 19.92 -6.56 0.54
C THR A 322 19.05 -5.31 0.47
N TYR A 323 17.80 -5.39 0.91
CA TYR A 323 16.88 -4.27 0.93
C TYR A 323 17.39 -3.13 1.82
N TYR A 324 17.76 -3.43 3.08
CA TYR A 324 18.20 -2.38 4.00
C TYR A 324 19.49 -1.70 3.56
N ILE A 325 20.41 -2.41 2.90
CA ILE A 325 21.61 -1.80 2.29
C ILE A 325 21.21 -0.84 1.17
N LEU A 326 20.39 -1.27 0.22
CA LEU A 326 20.02 -0.48 -0.95
C LEU A 326 19.07 0.66 -0.59
N ALA A 327 18.03 0.39 0.19
CA ALA A 327 17.02 1.39 0.56
C ALA A 327 17.61 2.50 1.42
N THR A 328 18.51 2.19 2.37
CA THR A 328 19.17 3.23 3.19
C THR A 328 20.17 4.05 2.36
N ALA A 329 20.89 3.43 1.43
CA ALA A 329 21.78 4.14 0.49
C ALA A 329 21.00 5.16 -0.35
N GLU A 330 19.86 4.74 -0.93
CA GLU A 330 18.98 5.63 -1.71
C GLU A 330 18.34 6.71 -0.83
N ALA A 331 17.89 6.36 0.39
CA ALA A 331 17.33 7.29 1.36
C ALA A 331 18.32 8.41 1.72
N SER A 332 19.58 8.08 2.01
CA SER A 332 20.60 9.09 2.35
C SER A 332 20.78 10.12 1.23
N SER A 333 20.73 9.69 -0.03
CA SER A 333 20.79 10.56 -1.21
C SER A 333 19.49 11.34 -1.41
N ASN A 334 18.34 10.68 -1.33
CA ASN A 334 17.04 11.30 -1.55
C ASN A 334 16.70 12.37 -0.50
N LEU A 335 17.02 12.13 0.78
CA LEU A 335 16.73 13.04 1.87
C LEU A 335 17.78 14.15 2.05
N ALA A 336 18.88 14.15 1.26
CA ALA A 336 19.87 15.22 1.28
C ALA A 336 19.30 16.60 0.91
N ARG A 337 18.20 16.61 0.11
CA ARG A 337 17.52 17.85 -0.33
C ARG A 337 16.77 18.59 0.77
N TYR A 338 16.46 17.93 1.88
CA TYR A 338 15.74 18.52 3.02
C TYR A 338 16.73 19.08 4.02
N ASP A 339 17.14 20.30 3.80
CA ASP A 339 18.25 20.97 4.49
C ASP A 339 17.84 22.23 5.29
N GLY A 340 16.56 22.60 5.23
CA GLY A 340 16.02 23.80 5.88
C GLY A 340 16.37 25.12 5.17
N ALA A 341 17.08 25.07 4.03
CA ALA A 341 17.49 26.28 3.32
C ALA A 341 16.42 26.81 2.36
N ARG A 342 15.76 25.93 1.60
CA ARG A 342 14.83 26.30 0.53
C ARG A 342 13.37 26.25 0.98
N TYR A 343 13.01 25.26 1.77
CA TYR A 343 11.65 25.00 2.27
C TYR A 343 11.71 24.07 3.49
N GLY A 344 10.59 23.93 4.16
CA GLY A 344 10.49 23.08 5.35
C GLY A 344 10.95 23.76 6.63
N TYR A 345 11.17 22.96 7.67
CA TYR A 345 11.64 23.41 8.96
C TYR A 345 13.07 23.94 8.89
N ARG A 346 13.31 25.13 9.43
CA ARG A 346 14.62 25.75 9.63
C ARG A 346 14.83 25.99 11.12
N ALA A 347 15.98 25.60 11.65
CA ALA A 347 16.36 25.90 13.01
C ALA A 347 16.54 27.42 13.22
N GLU A 348 16.04 27.89 14.34
CA GLU A 348 16.17 29.32 14.75
C GLU A 348 17.43 29.56 15.57
N ASN A 349 17.84 30.82 15.68
CA ASN A 349 18.98 31.24 16.50
C ASN A 349 20.29 30.48 16.16
N VAL A 350 20.62 30.36 14.89
CA VAL A 350 21.84 29.74 14.39
C VAL A 350 22.94 30.77 14.21
N ARG A 351 24.19 30.42 14.48
CA ARG A 351 25.36 31.30 14.41
C ARG A 351 25.88 31.47 12.98
N ASP A 352 25.78 30.39 12.20
CA ASP A 352 26.30 30.34 10.84
C ASP A 352 25.51 29.33 9.96
N LEU A 353 25.87 29.26 8.69
CA LEU A 353 25.24 28.41 7.71
C LEU A 353 25.39 26.92 8.04
N ASN A 354 26.57 26.51 8.52
CA ASN A 354 26.80 25.11 8.87
C ASN A 354 25.93 24.67 10.05
N GLU A 355 25.84 25.50 11.09
CA GLU A 355 24.95 25.24 12.21
C GLU A 355 23.50 25.20 11.78
N MET A 356 23.06 26.04 10.83
CA MET A 356 21.71 26.02 10.27
C MET A 356 21.41 24.65 9.62
N TYR A 357 22.29 24.13 8.79
CA TYR A 357 22.12 22.81 8.19
C TYR A 357 22.07 21.68 9.22
N VAL A 358 23.06 21.66 10.13
CA VAL A 358 23.18 20.61 11.14
C VAL A 358 21.96 20.58 12.04
N ARG A 359 21.56 21.74 12.60
CA ARG A 359 20.43 21.82 13.51
C ARG A 359 19.09 21.57 12.82
N SER A 360 18.87 22.15 11.63
CA SER A 360 17.60 21.93 10.90
C SER A 360 17.36 20.43 10.65
N ARG A 361 18.39 19.70 10.24
CA ARG A 361 18.31 18.26 10.01
C ARG A 361 18.22 17.45 11.31
N SER A 362 19.01 17.80 12.32
CA SER A 362 19.01 17.08 13.60
C SER A 362 17.70 17.23 14.39
N GLU A 363 17.09 18.41 14.33
CA GLU A 363 15.82 18.73 14.98
C GLU A 363 14.61 18.35 14.14
N GLY A 364 14.76 18.36 12.81
CA GLY A 364 13.68 18.14 11.84
C GLY A 364 13.41 16.67 11.53
N PHE A 365 14.42 15.79 11.58
CA PHE A 365 14.24 14.35 11.35
C PHE A 365 14.12 13.57 12.65
N GLY A 366 13.24 12.59 12.67
CA GLY A 366 13.09 11.62 13.75
C GLY A 366 14.25 10.60 13.82
N THR A 367 14.25 9.82 14.88
CA THR A 367 15.36 8.90 15.20
C THR A 367 15.59 7.83 14.15
N GLU A 368 14.53 7.20 13.65
CA GLU A 368 14.64 6.14 12.65
C GLU A 368 15.16 6.67 11.31
N VAL A 369 14.66 7.83 10.87
CA VAL A 369 15.13 8.48 9.63
C VAL A 369 16.60 8.84 9.73
N LYS A 370 17.04 9.43 10.86
CA LYS A 370 18.47 9.72 11.09
C LYS A 370 19.32 8.46 11.05
N ARG A 371 18.87 7.36 11.67
CA ARG A 371 19.56 6.06 11.64
C ARG A 371 19.76 5.59 10.21
N ARG A 372 18.71 5.60 9.37
CA ARG A 372 18.78 5.15 7.97
C ARG A 372 19.62 6.06 7.10
N ILE A 373 19.61 7.37 7.31
CA ILE A 373 20.51 8.31 6.63
C ILE A 373 21.96 7.99 6.97
N MET A 374 22.30 7.77 8.25
CA MET A 374 23.67 7.44 8.68
C MET A 374 24.13 6.09 8.09
N LEU A 375 23.29 5.04 8.15
CA LEU A 375 23.60 3.74 7.55
C LEU A 375 23.83 3.86 6.04
N GLY A 376 22.99 4.61 5.33
CA GLY A 376 23.13 4.81 3.89
C GLY A 376 24.39 5.60 3.53
N THR A 377 24.73 6.63 4.29
CA THR A 377 25.97 7.38 4.13
C THR A 377 27.20 6.48 4.33
N TYR A 378 27.17 5.62 5.34
CA TYR A 378 28.23 4.64 5.60
C TYR A 378 28.37 3.65 4.42
N VAL A 379 27.27 3.07 3.97
CA VAL A 379 27.26 2.11 2.85
C VAL A 379 27.82 2.71 1.54
N LEU A 380 27.58 4.01 1.32
CA LEU A 380 28.05 4.73 0.13
C LEU A 380 29.46 5.32 0.27
N SER A 381 30.08 5.25 1.46
CA SER A 381 31.40 5.83 1.69
C SER A 381 32.51 5.03 1.02
N ALA A 382 33.66 5.68 0.82
CA ALA A 382 34.83 5.08 0.20
C ALA A 382 35.29 3.82 0.98
N GLY A 383 35.58 2.74 0.26
CA GLY A 383 35.96 1.46 0.82
C GLY A 383 34.77 0.53 1.15
N TYR A 384 33.57 1.06 1.39
CA TYR A 384 32.38 0.26 1.71
C TYR A 384 31.41 0.13 0.53
N TYR A 385 31.46 1.04 -0.43
CA TYR A 385 30.58 1.02 -1.61
C TYR A 385 30.66 -0.30 -2.39
N ASP A 386 31.85 -0.80 -2.66
CA ASP A 386 32.04 -2.07 -3.38
C ASP A 386 31.66 -3.26 -2.55
N ALA A 387 32.00 -3.25 -1.26
CA ALA A 387 31.75 -4.35 -0.35
C ALA A 387 30.25 -4.52 -0.01
N TYR A 388 29.49 -3.45 0.07
CA TYR A 388 28.08 -3.47 0.46
C TYR A 388 27.14 -3.13 -0.70
N TYR A 389 27.19 -1.92 -1.24
CA TYR A 389 26.21 -1.45 -2.23
C TYR A 389 26.26 -2.25 -3.53
N LYS A 390 27.44 -2.39 -4.14
CA LYS A 390 27.58 -3.18 -5.38
C LYS A 390 27.24 -4.65 -5.15
N LYS A 391 27.61 -5.22 -3.99
CA LYS A 391 27.28 -6.60 -3.64
C LYS A 391 25.77 -6.76 -3.52
N ALA A 392 25.09 -5.85 -2.82
CA ALA A 392 23.63 -5.86 -2.68
C ALA A 392 22.92 -5.74 -4.04
N GLN A 393 23.41 -4.92 -4.98
CA GLN A 393 22.87 -4.86 -6.35
C GLN A 393 23.00 -6.20 -7.09
N LYS A 394 24.11 -6.93 -6.92
CA LYS A 394 24.27 -8.26 -7.50
C LYS A 394 23.29 -9.27 -6.89
N VAL A 395 23.11 -9.23 -5.56
CA VAL A 395 22.15 -10.12 -4.88
C VAL A 395 20.72 -9.78 -5.29
N ARG A 396 20.37 -8.50 -5.41
CA ARG A 396 19.06 -8.08 -5.94
C ARG A 396 18.77 -8.70 -7.31
N ARG A 397 19.78 -8.74 -8.19
CA ARG A 397 19.64 -9.38 -9.50
C ARG A 397 19.35 -10.88 -9.37
N LEU A 398 20.05 -11.59 -8.48
CA LEU A 398 19.82 -13.02 -8.25
C LEU A 398 18.41 -13.29 -7.71
N ILE A 399 17.94 -12.47 -6.76
CA ILE A 399 16.55 -12.56 -6.27
C ILE A 399 15.56 -12.37 -7.42
N ARG A 400 15.76 -11.37 -8.29
CA ARG A 400 14.90 -11.16 -9.47
C ARG A 400 14.92 -12.36 -10.42
N GLU A 401 16.08 -12.96 -10.64
CA GLU A 401 16.23 -14.15 -11.49
C GLU A 401 15.51 -15.39 -10.91
N ASP A 402 15.44 -15.54 -9.57
CA ASP A 402 14.65 -16.61 -8.92
C ASP A 402 13.16 -16.46 -9.25
N TYR A 403 12.60 -15.25 -9.11
CA TYR A 403 11.21 -14.99 -9.49
C TYR A 403 10.96 -15.23 -10.97
N GLN A 404 11.87 -14.78 -11.86
CA GLN A 404 11.75 -14.99 -13.31
C GLN A 404 11.79 -16.48 -13.69
N LYS A 405 12.53 -17.31 -12.95
CA LYS A 405 12.54 -18.77 -13.14
C LYS A 405 11.23 -19.39 -12.66
N ALA A 406 10.78 -19.02 -11.45
CA ALA A 406 9.54 -19.53 -10.87
C ALA A 406 8.33 -19.24 -11.77
N PHE A 407 8.21 -18.03 -12.32
CA PHE A 407 7.11 -17.67 -13.23
C PHE A 407 7.14 -18.32 -14.61
N LYS A 408 8.15 -19.13 -14.92
CA LYS A 408 8.08 -20.04 -16.10
C LYS A 408 7.28 -21.30 -15.81
N GLU A 409 7.09 -21.64 -14.54
CA GLU A 409 6.46 -22.89 -14.08
C GLU A 409 5.08 -22.65 -13.48
N VAL A 410 4.86 -21.45 -12.87
CA VAL A 410 3.63 -21.10 -12.15
C VAL A 410 3.09 -19.73 -12.58
N ASP A 411 1.77 -19.55 -12.45
CA ASP A 411 1.08 -18.31 -12.80
C ASP A 411 1.19 -17.26 -11.71
N VAL A 412 1.08 -17.66 -10.45
CA VAL A 412 1.23 -16.84 -9.26
C VAL A 412 1.99 -17.58 -8.17
N ILE A 413 2.61 -16.82 -7.28
CA ILE A 413 3.27 -17.34 -6.08
C ILE A 413 2.44 -16.89 -4.88
N VAL A 414 2.29 -17.75 -3.87
CA VAL A 414 1.55 -17.47 -2.64
C VAL A 414 2.47 -17.51 -1.43
N SER A 415 2.22 -16.61 -0.45
CA SER A 415 2.92 -16.61 0.84
C SER A 415 2.09 -15.98 1.95
N PRO A 416 2.46 -16.12 3.23
CA PRO A 416 2.00 -15.22 4.27
C PRO A 416 2.40 -13.78 3.92
N THR A 417 1.60 -12.79 4.33
CA THR A 417 1.98 -11.37 4.18
C THR A 417 2.96 -10.94 5.27
N SER A 418 2.76 -11.43 6.50
CA SER A 418 3.63 -11.17 7.65
C SER A 418 3.89 -12.47 8.41
N PRO A 419 5.05 -12.63 9.06
CA PRO A 419 5.36 -13.83 9.84
C PRO A 419 4.58 -13.95 11.15
N PHE A 420 3.86 -12.88 11.57
CA PHE A 420 3.11 -12.82 12.82
C PHE A 420 1.90 -11.88 12.67
N PRO A 421 0.89 -12.00 13.58
CA PRO A 421 -0.24 -11.07 13.62
C PRO A 421 0.17 -9.67 14.11
N PRO A 422 -0.73 -8.64 14.12
CA PRO A 422 -0.43 -7.32 14.66
C PRO A 422 0.08 -7.39 16.09
N PHE A 423 1.24 -6.79 16.36
CA PHE A 423 1.86 -6.71 17.70
C PHE A 423 1.42 -5.44 18.45
N ARG A 424 1.69 -5.36 19.76
CA ARG A 424 1.28 -4.22 20.59
C ARG A 424 2.10 -2.98 20.30
N LEU A 425 1.47 -1.81 20.48
CA LEU A 425 2.17 -0.52 20.44
C LEU A 425 3.31 -0.52 21.47
N GLY A 426 4.50 -0.06 21.06
CA GLY A 426 5.70 -0.01 21.89
C GLY A 426 6.49 -1.32 21.99
N GLU A 427 5.92 -2.47 21.61
CA GLU A 427 6.52 -3.79 21.81
C GLU A 427 7.88 -3.97 21.11
N ARG A 428 8.06 -3.37 19.93
CA ARG A 428 9.25 -3.57 19.08
C ARG A 428 10.09 -2.31 18.85
N LEU A 429 9.78 -1.20 19.49
CA LEU A 429 10.49 0.07 19.31
C LEU A 429 11.95 0.02 19.76
N SER A 430 12.26 -0.78 20.77
CA SER A 430 13.61 -0.92 21.32
C SER A 430 14.54 -1.82 20.51
N ASP A 431 13.97 -2.67 19.61
CA ASP A 431 14.74 -3.61 18.79
C ASP A 431 14.41 -3.41 17.30
N PRO A 432 15.22 -2.60 16.58
CA PRO A 432 15.01 -2.37 15.13
C PRO A 432 15.02 -3.65 14.30
N LEU A 433 15.79 -4.67 14.71
CA LEU A 433 15.88 -5.91 13.95
C LEU A 433 14.57 -6.70 14.01
N GLN A 434 13.92 -6.75 15.19
CA GLN A 434 12.59 -7.35 15.33
C GLN A 434 11.52 -6.62 14.50
N MET A 435 11.62 -5.29 14.39
CA MET A 435 10.75 -4.51 13.52
C MET A 435 10.97 -4.88 12.05
N TYR A 436 12.23 -5.01 11.63
CA TYR A 436 12.58 -5.32 10.24
C TYR A 436 12.11 -6.71 9.80
N LEU A 437 12.02 -7.67 10.71
CA LEU A 437 11.49 -9.03 10.41
C LEU A 437 10.01 -9.00 10.00
N ALA A 438 9.25 -7.95 10.33
CA ALA A 438 7.86 -7.80 9.86
C ALA A 438 7.75 -7.81 8.33
N ASP A 439 8.79 -7.39 7.63
CA ASP A 439 8.82 -7.20 6.18
C ASP A 439 9.48 -8.38 5.42
N ILE A 440 9.86 -9.46 6.12
CA ILE A 440 10.64 -10.57 5.52
C ILE A 440 9.94 -11.21 4.31
N TYR A 441 8.61 -11.27 4.32
CA TYR A 441 7.82 -11.86 3.23
C TYR A 441 7.34 -10.85 2.19
N THR A 442 7.55 -9.55 2.41
CA THR A 442 7.11 -8.50 1.48
C THR A 442 8.25 -7.88 0.67
N VAL A 443 9.43 -7.75 1.28
CA VAL A 443 10.64 -7.17 0.67
C VAL A 443 11.11 -7.86 -0.61
N PRO A 444 11.09 -9.21 -0.73
CA PRO A 444 11.59 -9.88 -1.93
C PRO A 444 10.90 -9.40 -3.22
N MET A 445 9.59 -9.11 -3.17
CA MET A 445 8.80 -8.62 -4.30
C MET A 445 9.20 -7.20 -4.73
N ASN A 446 9.60 -6.35 -3.78
CA ASN A 446 10.12 -5.02 -4.10
C ASN A 446 11.50 -5.10 -4.76
N LEU A 447 12.36 -5.99 -4.28
CA LEU A 447 13.68 -6.25 -4.90
C LEU A 447 13.53 -6.79 -6.32
N ALA A 448 12.59 -7.71 -6.55
CA ALA A 448 12.31 -8.27 -7.87
C ALA A 448 11.55 -7.32 -8.79
N GLY A 449 10.84 -6.31 -8.25
CA GLY A 449 10.03 -5.34 -9.00
C GLY A 449 8.68 -5.88 -9.47
N VAL A 450 8.22 -7.02 -8.94
CA VAL A 450 6.98 -7.71 -9.33
C VAL A 450 5.76 -7.24 -8.53
N PRO A 451 4.53 -7.34 -9.07
CA PRO A 451 3.31 -6.94 -8.37
C PRO A 451 2.92 -7.97 -7.31
N ALA A 452 2.24 -7.50 -6.26
CA ALA A 452 1.71 -8.36 -5.21
C ALA A 452 0.44 -7.76 -4.58
N ILE A 453 -0.48 -8.61 -4.16
CA ILE A 453 -1.70 -8.24 -3.44
C ILE A 453 -1.80 -9.03 -2.14
N SER A 454 -2.11 -8.35 -1.04
CA SER A 454 -2.47 -8.96 0.24
C SER A 454 -3.97 -8.88 0.44
N ILE A 455 -4.58 -9.99 0.82
CA ILE A 455 -6.01 -10.07 1.16
C ILE A 455 -6.20 -10.72 2.53
N PRO A 456 -7.35 -10.50 3.21
CA PRO A 456 -7.69 -11.20 4.43
C PRO A 456 -7.68 -12.73 4.25
N ALA A 457 -6.98 -13.45 5.14
CA ALA A 457 -6.96 -14.92 5.14
C ALA A 457 -7.79 -15.53 6.27
N GLY A 458 -7.99 -14.81 7.36
CA GLY A 458 -8.72 -15.25 8.52
C GLY A 458 -8.24 -14.57 9.79
N LEU A 459 -8.76 -15.04 10.93
CA LEU A 459 -8.42 -14.50 12.25
C LEU A 459 -7.75 -15.59 13.09
N THR A 460 -6.83 -15.20 13.97
CA THR A 460 -6.26 -16.07 15.01
C THR A 460 -7.33 -16.42 16.04
N ALA A 461 -7.07 -17.34 16.95
CA ALA A 461 -7.95 -17.66 18.08
C ALA A 461 -8.23 -16.43 18.97
N GLN A 462 -7.34 -15.43 18.94
CA GLN A 462 -7.48 -14.16 19.67
C GLN A 462 -8.22 -13.07 18.85
N GLY A 463 -8.72 -13.40 17.65
CA GLY A 463 -9.39 -12.45 16.77
C GLY A 463 -8.46 -11.50 15.99
N LEU A 464 -7.15 -11.79 15.94
CA LEU A 464 -6.18 -10.96 15.23
C LEU A 464 -6.13 -11.34 13.75
N PRO A 465 -6.11 -10.36 12.83
CA PRO A 465 -6.15 -10.63 11.40
C PRO A 465 -4.84 -11.18 10.85
N ILE A 466 -4.97 -12.07 9.88
CA ILE A 466 -3.86 -12.64 9.10
C ILE A 466 -4.14 -12.38 7.62
N GLY A 467 -3.13 -11.93 6.88
CA GLY A 467 -3.18 -11.75 5.43
C GLY A 467 -2.43 -12.84 4.68
N ILE A 468 -2.99 -13.22 3.55
CA ILE A 468 -2.32 -14.02 2.52
C ILE A 468 -1.95 -13.10 1.36
N GLN A 469 -0.75 -13.23 0.80
CA GLN A 469 -0.37 -12.47 -0.38
C GLN A 469 -0.15 -13.36 -1.60
N PHE A 470 -0.55 -12.83 -2.75
CA PHE A 470 -0.27 -13.40 -4.06
C PHE A 470 0.68 -12.49 -4.82
N VAL A 471 1.57 -13.10 -5.58
CA VAL A 471 2.59 -12.43 -6.38
C VAL A 471 2.48 -12.94 -7.81
N ALA A 472 2.46 -12.05 -8.81
CA ALA A 472 2.49 -12.43 -10.22
C ALA A 472 3.76 -11.91 -10.91
N ASN A 473 3.98 -12.35 -12.13
CA ASN A 473 5.05 -11.79 -12.94
C ASN A 473 4.81 -10.30 -13.24
N ALA A 474 5.87 -9.58 -13.60
CA ALA A 474 5.78 -8.16 -13.90
C ALA A 474 4.72 -7.88 -14.98
N PHE A 475 3.85 -6.92 -14.70
CA PHE A 475 2.71 -6.48 -15.53
C PHE A 475 1.59 -7.52 -15.72
N GLU A 476 1.55 -8.56 -14.90
CA GLU A 476 0.48 -9.57 -14.88
C GLU A 476 -0.48 -9.39 -13.69
N GLU A 477 -0.80 -8.15 -13.32
CA GLU A 477 -1.69 -7.84 -12.21
C GLU A 477 -3.09 -8.47 -12.36
N THR A 478 -3.55 -8.72 -13.58
CA THR A 478 -4.83 -9.41 -13.85
C THR A 478 -4.87 -10.79 -13.16
N LYS A 479 -3.77 -11.56 -13.20
CA LYS A 479 -3.71 -12.86 -12.52
C LYS A 479 -3.83 -12.75 -11.00
N LEU A 480 -3.26 -11.68 -10.40
CA LEU A 480 -3.42 -11.40 -8.97
C LEU A 480 -4.89 -11.19 -8.62
N PHE A 481 -5.56 -10.33 -9.38
CA PHE A 481 -6.98 -10.03 -9.15
C PHE A 481 -7.86 -11.26 -9.33
N GLN A 482 -7.59 -12.11 -10.32
CA GLN A 482 -8.33 -13.35 -10.56
C GLN A 482 -8.28 -14.28 -9.36
N VAL A 483 -7.08 -14.58 -8.85
CA VAL A 483 -6.89 -15.50 -7.72
C VAL A 483 -7.43 -14.88 -6.41
N ALA A 484 -7.11 -13.61 -6.15
CA ALA A 484 -7.55 -12.91 -4.95
C ALA A 484 -9.08 -12.79 -4.89
N HIS A 485 -9.73 -12.41 -5.99
CA HIS A 485 -11.19 -12.30 -6.07
C HIS A 485 -11.88 -13.65 -5.93
N ALA A 486 -11.29 -14.72 -6.45
CA ALA A 486 -11.83 -16.06 -6.26
C ALA A 486 -11.89 -16.46 -4.78
N LEU A 487 -10.91 -16.09 -3.96
CA LEU A 487 -10.93 -16.34 -2.51
C LEU A 487 -11.85 -15.40 -1.72
N GLU A 488 -11.98 -14.13 -2.14
CA GLU A 488 -12.77 -13.12 -1.43
C GLU A 488 -14.26 -13.46 -1.38
N MET A 489 -14.82 -14.05 -2.43
CA MET A 489 -16.27 -14.31 -2.59
C MET A 489 -16.85 -15.25 -1.53
N GLN A 490 -16.06 -16.06 -0.84
CA GLN A 490 -16.57 -16.98 0.19
C GLN A 490 -16.72 -16.32 1.56
N ALA A 491 -15.90 -15.31 1.87
CA ALA A 491 -16.00 -14.59 3.15
C ALA A 491 -17.30 -13.79 3.31
N GLN A 492 -18.05 -13.58 2.21
CA GLN A 492 -19.33 -12.86 2.19
C GLN A 492 -20.54 -13.82 2.22
N SER A 493 -20.31 -15.14 2.10
CA SER A 493 -21.38 -16.16 2.02
C SER A 493 -21.57 -16.96 3.32
N THR A 494 -20.73 -16.72 4.33
CA THR A 494 -20.80 -17.29 5.69
C THR A 494 -21.07 -16.20 6.72
#